data_fda40deed78107bd7495dafebbcdcddb
#
_entry.id   fda40deed78107bd7495dafebbcdcddb
#
_cell.length_a   1.000
_cell.length_b   1.000
_cell.length_c   1.000
_cell.angle_alpha   90.00
_cell.angle_beta   90.00
_cell.angle_gamma   90.00
#
_symmetry.space_group_name_H-M   'P 1'
#
loop_
_entity.id
_entity.type
_entity.pdbx_description
1 polymer ?
#
loop_
_entity_poly.entity_id
_entity_poly.type
_entity_poly.pdbx_seq_one_letter_code
_entity_poly.pdbx_strand_id
1 'polypeptide(L)'
;MAFNLDDYTTVQERSNIFWERYPNGAVRTRIISESDTRVIVVCELFRDNSDEKPFATGEAKEVISDRGVNRDFALENCATSARGVAFKVANIGTEKNGPSREEMVRVKEKQAVVQSFSVDRTEPLPISNEDWVKAATVTPPKAPPACCAKGNNLVTGVSKTNGKPYYGYLCLDRIKEHAIWAKQDSTGAWFFPQGKEE
;
A
#
# COMPACT_ATOMS: atom_id res chain seq x y z
N MET A 1 11.27 -22.22 10.27
CA MET A 1 10.83 -22.00 11.66
C MET A 1 9.37 -21.62 11.65
N ALA A 2 8.54 -22.26 12.47
CA ALA A 2 7.13 -21.86 12.56
C ALA A 2 7.07 -20.50 13.27
N PHE A 3 6.32 -19.57 12.70
CA PHE A 3 6.06 -18.25 13.26
C PHE A 3 5.09 -18.40 14.44
N ASN A 4 5.51 -18.05 15.64
CA ASN A 4 4.69 -18.09 16.84
C ASN A 4 4.41 -16.67 17.34
N LEU A 5 3.12 -16.30 17.47
CA LEU A 5 2.70 -14.99 17.98
C LEU A 5 3.03 -14.78 19.47
N ASP A 6 3.20 -15.86 20.24
CA ASP A 6 3.52 -15.79 21.67
C ASP A 6 4.97 -15.34 21.94
N ASP A 7 5.82 -15.35 20.90
CA ASP A 7 7.17 -14.82 20.95
C ASP A 7 7.22 -13.29 20.89
N TYR A 8 6.07 -12.63 20.74
CA TYR A 8 5.98 -11.18 20.61
C TYR A 8 5.23 -10.54 21.76
N THR A 9 5.79 -9.46 22.29
CA THR A 9 5.18 -8.65 23.34
C THR A 9 4.02 -7.84 22.77
N THR A 10 2.88 -7.83 23.45
CA THR A 10 1.72 -7.02 23.06
C THR A 10 1.94 -5.54 23.34
N VAL A 11 1.19 -4.66 22.67
CA VAL A 11 1.21 -3.21 22.97
C VAL A 11 0.75 -2.94 24.40
N GLN A 12 -0.17 -3.76 24.94
CA GLN A 12 -0.62 -3.63 26.32
C GLN A 12 0.48 -3.98 27.34
N GLU A 13 1.23 -5.05 27.12
CA GLU A 13 2.37 -5.41 27.96
C GLU A 13 3.44 -4.32 27.93
N ARG A 14 3.76 -3.77 26.75
CA ARG A 14 4.66 -2.62 26.61
C ARG A 14 4.16 -1.39 27.37
N SER A 15 2.85 -1.13 27.34
CA SER A 15 2.23 -0.06 28.11
C SER A 15 2.42 -0.27 29.60
N ASN A 16 2.23 -1.48 30.13
CA ASN A 16 2.43 -1.79 31.54
C ASN A 16 3.90 -1.53 31.95
N ILE A 17 4.86 -2.02 31.15
CA ILE A 17 6.31 -1.78 31.39
C ILE A 17 6.62 -0.27 31.36
N PHE A 18 5.97 0.49 30.46
CA PHE A 18 6.14 1.94 30.42
C PHE A 18 5.71 2.59 31.73
N TRP A 19 4.49 2.28 32.24
CA TRP A 19 3.96 2.86 33.47
C TRP A 19 4.72 2.43 34.73
N GLU A 20 5.25 1.22 34.74
CA GLU A 20 6.17 0.78 35.83
C GLU A 20 7.46 1.59 35.83
N ARG A 21 8.05 1.84 34.63
CA ARG A 21 9.32 2.57 34.49
C ARG A 21 9.17 4.08 34.66
N TYR A 22 8.04 4.64 34.27
CA TYR A 22 7.74 6.07 34.28
C TYR A 22 6.37 6.34 34.94
N PRO A 23 6.25 6.26 36.28
CA PRO A 23 4.96 6.46 36.98
C PRO A 23 4.33 7.83 36.75
N ASN A 24 5.17 8.87 36.57
CA ASN A 24 4.75 10.25 36.27
C ASN A 24 4.77 10.58 34.77
N GLY A 25 5.02 9.58 33.91
CA GLY A 25 5.12 9.77 32.48
C GLY A 25 3.81 10.14 31.81
N ALA A 26 3.85 10.33 30.50
CA ALA A 26 2.65 10.51 29.70
C ALA A 26 2.78 9.77 28.35
N VAL A 27 1.66 9.24 27.88
CA VAL A 27 1.46 8.71 26.53
C VAL A 27 0.40 9.57 25.85
N ARG A 28 0.81 10.40 24.92
CA ARG A 28 -0.10 11.32 24.21
C ARG A 28 -0.25 10.86 22.77
N THR A 29 -1.49 10.66 22.35
CA THR A 29 -1.83 10.25 21.00
C THR A 29 -2.64 11.35 20.34
N ARG A 30 -2.27 11.75 19.11
CA ARG A 30 -3.01 12.77 18.35
C ARG A 30 -3.12 12.41 16.89
N ILE A 31 -4.24 12.78 16.28
CA ILE A 31 -4.47 12.62 14.85
C ILE A 31 -3.71 13.73 14.12
N ILE A 32 -2.86 13.35 13.16
CA ILE A 32 -2.13 14.27 12.29
C ILE A 32 -2.94 14.60 11.04
N SER A 33 -3.60 13.59 10.48
CA SER A 33 -4.40 13.74 9.27
C SER A 33 -5.49 12.68 9.24
N GLU A 34 -6.67 13.08 8.81
CA GLU A 34 -7.82 12.20 8.63
C GLU A 34 -8.51 12.57 7.32
N SER A 35 -8.96 11.55 6.59
CA SER A 35 -9.75 11.67 5.37
C SER A 35 -10.62 10.43 5.21
N ASP A 36 -11.55 10.43 4.27
CA ASP A 36 -12.42 9.28 3.96
C ASP A 36 -11.65 8.00 3.59
N THR A 37 -10.39 8.10 3.23
CA THR A 37 -9.58 6.97 2.76
C THR A 37 -8.45 6.57 3.69
N ARG A 38 -8.06 7.40 4.64
CA ARG A 38 -6.93 7.12 5.53
C ARG A 38 -6.96 7.97 6.80
N VAL A 39 -6.31 7.44 7.83
CA VAL A 39 -6.00 8.16 9.07
C VAL A 39 -4.51 8.03 9.39
N ILE A 40 -3.90 9.10 9.90
CA ILE A 40 -2.51 9.15 10.35
C ILE A 40 -2.51 9.63 11.79
N VAL A 41 -1.87 8.85 12.66
CA VAL A 41 -1.79 9.11 14.10
C VAL A 41 -0.34 9.12 14.52
N VAL A 42 0.00 10.03 15.44
CA VAL A 42 1.28 10.05 16.16
C VAL A 42 1.03 9.74 17.63
N CYS A 43 1.96 8.99 18.22
CA CYS A 43 2.04 8.76 19.66
C CYS A 43 3.38 9.30 20.19
N GLU A 44 3.33 10.08 21.25
CA GLU A 44 4.46 10.73 21.89
C GLU A 44 4.59 10.21 23.33
N LEU A 45 5.80 9.82 23.73
CA LEU A 45 6.10 9.32 25.06
C LEU A 45 6.93 10.35 25.84
N PHE A 46 6.53 10.61 27.08
CA PHE A 46 7.18 11.54 27.99
C PHE A 46 7.57 10.79 29.27
N ARG A 47 8.79 11.00 29.76
CA ARG A 47 9.24 10.38 31.02
C ARG A 47 8.55 10.98 32.23
N ASP A 48 8.23 12.27 32.14
CA ASP A 48 7.41 13.00 33.08
C ASP A 48 6.35 13.79 32.31
N ASN A 49 5.16 13.92 32.88
CA ASN A 49 4.06 14.65 32.24
C ASN A 49 4.32 16.16 32.10
N SER A 50 5.29 16.69 32.85
CA SER A 50 5.75 18.08 32.74
C SER A 50 6.77 18.30 31.62
N ASP A 51 7.29 17.23 31.00
CA ASP A 51 8.26 17.34 29.91
C ASP A 51 7.64 18.08 28.71
N GLU A 52 8.37 19.05 28.17
CA GLU A 52 7.95 19.79 26.98
C GLU A 52 8.17 18.99 25.68
N LYS A 53 9.14 18.10 25.68
CA LYS A 53 9.53 17.32 24.51
C LYS A 53 9.38 15.82 24.78
N PRO A 54 8.80 15.08 23.83
CA PRO A 54 8.75 13.63 23.93
C PRO A 54 10.16 13.06 23.81
N PHE A 55 10.46 11.99 24.57
CA PHE A 55 11.71 11.27 24.42
C PHE A 55 11.65 10.16 23.37
N ALA A 56 10.44 9.78 22.96
CA ALA A 56 10.22 8.87 21.85
C ALA A 56 8.90 9.20 21.16
N THR A 57 8.84 8.97 19.84
CA THR A 57 7.67 9.22 18.98
C THR A 57 7.46 8.03 18.06
N GLY A 58 6.22 7.65 17.87
CA GLY A 58 5.81 6.62 16.92
C GLY A 58 4.68 7.12 16.03
N GLU A 59 4.78 6.82 14.74
CA GLU A 59 3.77 7.21 13.75
C GLU A 59 3.18 5.97 13.11
N ALA A 60 1.89 6.04 12.79
CA ALA A 60 1.19 5.01 12.04
C ALA A 60 0.22 5.63 11.03
N LYS A 61 -0.01 4.87 9.96
CA LYS A 61 -1.01 5.18 8.96
C LYS A 61 -1.87 3.94 8.71
N GLU A 62 -3.18 4.10 8.76
CA GLU A 62 -4.14 3.09 8.33
C GLU A 62 -4.98 3.60 7.17
N VAL A 63 -5.29 2.68 6.25
CA VAL A 63 -6.21 2.95 5.14
C VAL A 63 -7.59 2.48 5.56
N ILE A 64 -8.58 3.36 5.42
CA ILE A 64 -9.99 3.03 5.61
C ILE A 64 -10.41 2.21 4.39
N SER A 65 -10.96 1.04 4.60
CA SER A 65 -11.31 0.09 3.55
C SER A 65 -12.79 -0.28 3.64
N ASP A 66 -13.41 -0.63 2.52
CA ASP A 66 -14.82 -1.05 2.48
C ASP A 66 -15.06 -2.40 3.15
N ARG A 67 -13.99 -3.12 3.53
CA ARG A 67 -14.04 -4.48 4.10
C ARG A 67 -13.01 -4.64 5.21
N GLY A 68 -13.27 -5.60 6.11
CA GLY A 68 -12.35 -5.96 7.18
C GLY A 68 -12.39 -5.00 8.35
N VAL A 69 -11.45 -5.16 9.28
CA VAL A 69 -11.42 -4.44 10.57
C VAL A 69 -11.26 -2.92 10.37
N ASN A 70 -10.53 -2.50 9.34
CA ASN A 70 -10.30 -1.07 9.07
C ASN A 70 -11.50 -0.35 8.45
N ARG A 71 -12.63 -1.02 8.21
CA ARG A 71 -13.88 -0.36 7.82
C ARG A 71 -14.41 0.51 8.96
N ASP A 72 -14.46 -0.06 10.15
CA ASP A 72 -15.13 0.55 11.30
C ASP A 72 -14.15 0.97 12.43
N PHE A 73 -12.92 0.41 12.43
CA PHE A 73 -11.93 0.58 13.51
C PHE A 73 -10.57 1.09 13.03
N ALA A 74 -10.51 1.79 11.90
CA ALA A 74 -9.25 2.29 11.34
C ALA A 74 -8.51 3.23 12.29
N LEU A 75 -9.22 4.11 12.99
CA LEU A 75 -8.63 5.06 13.93
C LEU A 75 -8.04 4.35 15.16
N GLU A 76 -8.77 3.43 15.77
CA GLU A 76 -8.33 2.67 16.94
C GLU A 76 -7.12 1.78 16.59
N ASN A 77 -7.15 1.15 15.43
CA ASN A 77 -6.03 0.36 14.93
C ASN A 77 -4.80 1.24 14.67
N CYS A 78 -5.00 2.42 14.07
CA CYS A 78 -3.94 3.38 13.84
C CYS A 78 -3.32 3.88 15.14
N ALA A 79 -4.14 4.22 16.13
CA ALA A 79 -3.69 4.66 17.45
C ALA A 79 -2.91 3.56 18.20
N THR A 80 -3.37 2.31 18.12
CA THR A 80 -2.66 1.16 18.72
C THR A 80 -1.32 0.92 18.03
N SER A 81 -1.26 1.03 16.71
CA SER A 81 -0.02 0.93 15.93
C SER A 81 0.97 2.02 16.31
N ALA A 82 0.52 3.28 16.36
CA ALA A 82 1.38 4.40 16.71
C ALA A 82 2.00 4.21 18.11
N ARG A 83 1.21 3.73 19.09
CA ARG A 83 1.71 3.37 20.42
C ARG A 83 2.76 2.25 20.37
N GLY A 84 2.48 1.17 19.62
CA GLY A 84 3.43 0.07 19.45
C GLY A 84 4.77 0.52 18.88
N VAL A 85 4.75 1.40 17.88
CA VAL A 85 5.95 1.99 17.28
C VAL A 85 6.67 2.89 18.29
N ALA A 86 5.96 3.76 19.03
CA ALA A 86 6.56 4.64 20.03
C ALA A 86 7.27 3.84 21.13
N PHE A 87 6.66 2.79 21.68
CA PHE A 87 7.28 1.91 22.66
C PHE A 87 8.51 1.19 22.11
N LYS A 88 8.48 0.76 20.86
CA LYS A 88 9.62 0.15 20.19
C LYS A 88 10.80 1.13 20.05
N VAL A 89 10.54 2.37 19.62
CA VAL A 89 11.54 3.44 19.54
C VAL A 89 12.14 3.74 20.91
N ALA A 90 11.32 3.70 21.96
CA ALA A 90 11.72 3.86 23.35
C ALA A 90 12.45 2.65 23.94
N ASN A 91 12.63 1.57 23.18
CA ASN A 91 13.19 0.30 23.65
C ASN A 91 12.43 -0.28 24.86
N ILE A 92 11.11 -0.28 24.81
CA ILE A 92 10.22 -0.79 25.85
C ILE A 92 9.57 -2.09 25.39
N GLY A 93 9.81 -3.17 26.14
CA GLY A 93 9.27 -4.51 25.86
C GLY A 93 9.75 -5.07 24.52
N THR A 94 11.02 -4.84 24.18
CA THR A 94 11.66 -5.31 22.94
C THR A 94 12.59 -6.48 23.16
N GLU A 95 12.65 -7.01 24.37
CA GLU A 95 13.59 -8.05 24.81
C GLU A 95 13.40 -9.37 24.05
N LYS A 96 12.16 -9.68 23.65
CA LYS A 96 11.85 -10.89 22.88
C LYS A 96 12.08 -10.66 21.40
N ASN A 97 11.31 -9.73 20.81
CA ASN A 97 11.38 -9.36 19.38
C ASN A 97 11.00 -7.89 19.20
N GLY A 98 11.68 -7.19 18.29
CA GLY A 98 11.44 -5.75 18.05
C GLY A 98 10.00 -5.37 17.67
N PRO A 99 9.31 -6.07 16.72
CA PRO A 99 7.91 -5.81 16.42
C PRO A 99 6.98 -6.17 17.59
N SER A 100 5.80 -5.53 17.66
CA SER A 100 4.75 -5.96 18.57
C SER A 100 3.94 -7.12 17.98
N ARG A 101 3.22 -7.83 18.85
CA ARG A 101 2.31 -8.91 18.43
C ARG A 101 1.28 -8.42 17.41
N GLU A 102 0.74 -7.24 17.63
CA GLU A 102 -0.24 -6.61 16.76
C GLU A 102 0.35 -6.26 15.38
N GLU A 103 1.60 -5.79 15.32
CA GLU A 103 2.30 -5.57 14.06
C GLU A 103 2.46 -6.89 13.28
N MET A 104 2.78 -7.98 13.97
CA MET A 104 2.97 -9.29 13.34
C MET A 104 1.66 -9.93 12.87
N VAL A 105 0.55 -9.73 13.60
CA VAL A 105 -0.78 -10.15 13.14
C VAL A 105 -1.12 -9.48 11.82
N ARG A 106 -0.88 -8.17 11.69
CA ARG A 106 -1.14 -7.43 10.44
C ARG A 106 -0.28 -7.89 9.28
N VAL A 107 0.99 -8.19 9.53
CA VAL A 107 1.86 -8.77 8.48
C VAL A 107 1.26 -10.07 7.98
N LYS A 108 0.80 -10.93 8.89
CA LYS A 108 0.17 -12.20 8.55
C LYS A 108 -1.15 -12.02 7.77
N GLU A 109 -1.98 -11.07 8.18
CA GLU A 109 -3.23 -10.76 7.48
C GLU A 109 -2.97 -10.20 6.07
N LYS A 110 -2.01 -9.28 5.92
CA LYS A 110 -1.59 -8.77 4.61
C LYS A 110 -1.04 -9.87 3.72
N GLN A 111 -0.24 -10.78 4.27
CA GLN A 111 0.28 -11.94 3.52
C GLN A 111 -0.84 -12.90 3.11
N ALA A 112 -1.82 -13.16 3.96
CA ALA A 112 -2.97 -14.00 3.64
C ALA A 112 -3.83 -13.38 2.52
N VAL A 113 -4.02 -12.05 2.53
CA VAL A 113 -4.71 -11.31 1.46
C VAL A 113 -3.93 -11.41 0.15
N VAL A 114 -2.61 -11.22 0.17
CA VAL A 114 -1.77 -11.38 -1.02
C VAL A 114 -1.81 -12.81 -1.55
N GLN A 115 -1.81 -13.82 -0.67
CA GLN A 115 -1.93 -15.23 -1.08
C GLN A 115 -3.31 -15.58 -1.63
N SER A 116 -4.39 -14.96 -1.14
CA SER A 116 -5.74 -15.16 -1.70
C SER A 116 -5.94 -14.50 -3.09
N PHE A 117 -5.07 -13.54 -3.44
CA PHE A 117 -4.99 -12.97 -4.79
C PHE A 117 -3.95 -13.66 -5.69
N SER A 118 -3.16 -14.60 -5.18
CA SER A 118 -2.37 -15.48 -6.02
C SER A 118 -3.35 -16.48 -6.67
N VAL A 119 -3.87 -16.10 -7.83
CA VAL A 119 -4.39 -17.05 -8.82
C VAL A 119 -3.35 -18.16 -8.93
N ASP A 120 -3.81 -19.39 -8.87
CA ASP A 120 -3.04 -20.63 -9.01
C ASP A 120 -1.98 -20.49 -10.14
N ARG A 121 -0.78 -20.06 -9.75
CA ARG A 121 0.39 -20.05 -10.63
C ARG A 121 1.05 -21.42 -10.52
N THR A 122 0.41 -22.40 -11.11
CA THR A 122 0.96 -23.74 -11.25
C THR A 122 2.09 -23.81 -12.31
N GLU A 123 2.39 -22.71 -12.99
CA GLU A 123 3.57 -22.62 -13.82
C GLU A 123 4.60 -21.67 -13.23
N PRO A 124 5.84 -22.14 -12.96
CA PRO A 124 6.94 -21.24 -12.63
C PRO A 124 7.14 -20.29 -13.82
N LEU A 125 7.10 -18.98 -13.56
CA LEU A 125 7.51 -18.00 -14.55
C LEU A 125 8.94 -18.36 -14.96
N PRO A 126 9.26 -18.57 -16.23
CA PRO A 126 10.63 -18.67 -16.69
C PRO A 126 11.30 -17.32 -16.50
N ILE A 127 11.98 -17.16 -15.37
CA ILE A 127 12.78 -15.97 -15.09
C ILE A 127 14.14 -16.21 -15.75
N SER A 128 14.20 -16.17 -17.06
CA SER A 128 15.44 -15.90 -17.76
C SER A 128 15.57 -14.40 -17.96
N ASN A 129 16.76 -13.85 -17.74
CA ASN A 129 17.03 -12.44 -18.03
C ASN A 129 16.70 -12.06 -19.48
N GLU A 130 16.61 -13.02 -20.38
CA GLU A 130 16.25 -12.85 -21.79
C GLU A 130 14.75 -12.56 -21.99
N ASP A 131 13.87 -13.06 -21.13
CA ASP A 131 12.42 -12.83 -21.25
C ASP A 131 12.04 -11.43 -20.77
N TRP A 132 12.77 -10.86 -19.80
CA TRP A 132 12.63 -9.45 -19.42
C TRP A 132 13.05 -8.51 -20.55
N VAL A 133 14.10 -8.85 -21.28
CA VAL A 133 14.57 -8.08 -22.45
C VAL A 133 13.53 -8.14 -23.57
N LYS A 134 12.88 -9.29 -23.79
CA LYS A 134 11.81 -9.42 -24.79
C LYS A 134 10.53 -8.67 -24.38
N ALA A 135 10.16 -8.69 -23.10
CA ALA A 135 9.02 -7.91 -22.58
C ALA A 135 9.29 -6.39 -22.61
N ALA A 136 10.56 -5.98 -22.44
CA ALA A 136 10.97 -4.57 -22.50
C ALA A 136 11.15 -4.06 -23.94
N THR A 137 11.20 -4.92 -24.95
CA THR A 137 11.36 -4.55 -26.37
C THR A 137 10.05 -4.39 -27.13
N VAL A 138 8.87 -4.53 -26.46
CA VAL A 138 7.62 -4.06 -27.05
C VAL A 138 7.64 -2.55 -26.98
N THR A 139 8.22 -1.94 -27.99
CA THR A 139 8.16 -0.47 -28.19
C THR A 139 6.69 -0.08 -28.17
N PRO A 140 6.27 0.83 -27.27
CA PRO A 140 4.89 1.30 -27.28
C PRO A 140 4.59 1.85 -28.68
N PRO A 141 3.41 1.55 -29.24
CA PRO A 141 3.08 2.02 -30.58
C PRO A 141 3.17 3.56 -30.61
N LYS A 142 3.65 4.11 -31.74
CA LYS A 142 3.82 5.56 -31.91
C LYS A 142 2.50 6.26 -31.50
N ALA A 143 2.61 7.25 -30.65
CA ALA A 143 1.46 8.01 -30.18
C ALA A 143 0.66 8.58 -31.37
N PRO A 144 -0.66 8.44 -31.42
CA PRO A 144 -1.47 9.11 -32.40
C PRO A 144 -1.40 10.64 -32.20
N PRO A 145 -1.69 11.44 -33.24
CA PRO A 145 -1.79 12.88 -33.10
C PRO A 145 -2.80 13.25 -32.00
N ALA A 146 -2.61 14.42 -31.37
CA ALA A 146 -3.51 14.89 -30.34
C ALA A 146 -4.95 15.00 -30.89
N CYS A 147 -5.92 14.45 -30.18
CA CYS A 147 -7.33 14.46 -30.60
C CYS A 147 -7.97 15.86 -30.49
N CYS A 148 -7.38 16.76 -29.69
CA CYS A 148 -7.86 18.13 -29.45
C CYS A 148 -6.70 18.98 -28.85
N ALA A 149 -6.93 20.28 -28.65
CA ALA A 149 -5.94 21.24 -28.16
C ALA A 149 -5.35 20.86 -26.78
N LYS A 150 -6.07 20.09 -25.93
CA LYS A 150 -5.59 19.65 -24.62
C LYS A 150 -4.77 18.36 -24.66
N GLY A 151 -4.85 17.62 -25.79
CA GLY A 151 -4.09 16.38 -25.98
C GLY A 151 -4.77 15.13 -25.41
N ASN A 152 -3.99 14.06 -25.36
CA ASN A 152 -4.42 12.74 -24.93
C ASN A 152 -3.43 12.14 -23.93
N ASN A 153 -3.89 11.17 -23.14
CA ASN A 153 -3.11 10.42 -22.17
C ASN A 153 -3.11 8.93 -22.48
N LEU A 154 -1.93 8.30 -22.37
CA LEU A 154 -1.77 6.85 -22.56
C LEU A 154 -2.37 6.09 -21.37
N VAL A 155 -3.23 5.11 -21.68
CA VAL A 155 -3.79 4.18 -20.71
C VAL A 155 -3.44 2.76 -21.13
N THR A 156 -2.87 2.00 -20.20
CA THR A 156 -2.47 0.60 -20.41
C THR A 156 -2.99 -0.26 -19.28
N GLY A 157 -3.21 -1.54 -19.55
CA GLY A 157 -3.65 -2.49 -18.54
C GLY A 157 -3.92 -3.86 -19.11
N VAL A 158 -4.51 -4.71 -18.27
CA VAL A 158 -5.00 -6.03 -18.66
C VAL A 158 -6.51 -6.07 -18.46
N SER A 159 -7.23 -6.49 -19.50
CA SER A 159 -8.68 -6.59 -19.48
C SER A 159 -9.15 -7.65 -18.48
N LYS A 160 -10.04 -7.27 -17.58
CA LYS A 160 -10.65 -8.19 -16.60
C LYS A 160 -11.53 -9.26 -17.22
N THR A 161 -12.02 -9.02 -18.45
CA THR A 161 -12.97 -9.91 -19.13
C THR A 161 -12.27 -11.03 -19.90
N ASN A 162 -11.11 -10.76 -20.49
CA ASN A 162 -10.45 -11.72 -21.38
C ASN A 162 -8.95 -11.90 -21.08
N GLY A 163 -8.41 -11.25 -20.04
CA GLY A 163 -7.01 -11.37 -19.62
C GLY A 163 -5.99 -10.81 -20.61
N LYS A 164 -6.42 -10.13 -21.67
CA LYS A 164 -5.52 -9.60 -22.70
C LYS A 164 -5.03 -8.20 -22.35
N PRO A 165 -3.76 -7.87 -22.63
CA PRO A 165 -3.28 -6.50 -22.50
C PRO A 165 -4.00 -5.56 -23.47
N TYR A 166 -4.11 -4.30 -23.09
CA TYR A 166 -4.66 -3.24 -23.93
C TYR A 166 -3.84 -1.97 -23.81
N TYR A 167 -3.84 -1.19 -24.88
CA TYR A 167 -3.26 0.13 -24.97
C TYR A 167 -4.27 1.09 -25.56
N GLY A 168 -4.43 2.27 -24.99
CA GLY A 168 -5.34 3.29 -25.50
C GLY A 168 -4.85 4.69 -25.20
N TYR A 169 -5.30 5.65 -25.99
CA TYR A 169 -5.19 7.07 -25.71
C TYR A 169 -6.56 7.65 -25.40
N LEU A 170 -6.72 8.25 -24.24
CA LEU A 170 -7.94 8.91 -23.81
C LEU A 170 -7.76 10.43 -23.86
N CYS A 171 -8.77 11.12 -24.35
CA CYS A 171 -8.82 12.57 -24.36
C CYS A 171 -8.77 13.14 -22.95
N LEU A 172 -7.98 14.16 -22.69
CA LEU A 172 -7.91 14.84 -21.41
C LEU A 172 -9.22 15.53 -21.01
N ASP A 173 -10.06 15.91 -21.98
CA ASP A 173 -11.42 16.42 -21.74
C ASP A 173 -12.46 15.31 -21.50
N ARG A 174 -12.03 14.02 -21.40
CA ARG A 174 -12.88 12.85 -21.18
C ARG A 174 -13.98 12.64 -22.25
N ILE A 175 -13.76 13.13 -23.46
CA ILE A 175 -14.66 12.94 -24.59
C ILE A 175 -14.49 11.47 -25.07
N LYS A 176 -15.52 10.67 -24.97
CA LYS A 176 -15.45 9.22 -25.25
C LYS A 176 -15.15 8.92 -26.72
N GLU A 177 -15.69 9.73 -27.64
CA GLU A 177 -15.48 9.63 -29.08
C GLU A 177 -14.03 9.85 -29.50
N HIS A 178 -13.24 10.52 -28.66
CA HIS A 178 -11.83 10.76 -28.87
C HIS A 178 -10.91 9.65 -28.33
N ALA A 179 -11.46 8.57 -27.78
CA ALA A 179 -10.67 7.44 -27.31
C ALA A 179 -10.18 6.61 -28.51
N ILE A 180 -8.87 6.38 -28.57
CA ILE A 180 -8.24 5.58 -29.61
C ILE A 180 -7.62 4.33 -28.97
N TRP A 181 -8.05 3.14 -29.42
CA TRP A 181 -7.56 1.87 -28.90
C TRP A 181 -6.62 1.21 -29.89
N ALA A 182 -5.47 0.74 -29.40
CA ALA A 182 -4.52 -0.01 -30.21
C ALA A 182 -5.09 -1.38 -30.59
N LYS A 183 -4.69 -1.87 -31.75
CA LYS A 183 -4.95 -3.24 -32.25
C LYS A 183 -3.63 -3.95 -32.47
N GLN A 184 -3.65 -5.28 -32.46
CA GLN A 184 -2.51 -6.11 -32.87
C GLN A 184 -2.68 -6.50 -34.34
N ASP A 185 -1.57 -6.46 -35.08
CA ASP A 185 -1.51 -6.99 -36.42
C ASP A 185 -1.29 -8.52 -36.43
N SER A 186 -1.16 -9.13 -37.59
CA SER A 186 -0.92 -10.57 -37.75
C SER A 186 0.44 -11.05 -37.20
N THR A 187 1.36 -10.13 -36.92
CA THR A 187 2.70 -10.41 -36.34
C THR A 187 2.71 -10.22 -34.82
N GLY A 188 1.60 -9.76 -34.23
CA GLY A 188 1.49 -9.45 -32.81
C GLY A 188 1.97 -8.04 -32.43
N ALA A 189 2.37 -7.20 -33.38
CA ALA A 189 2.79 -5.84 -33.13
C ALA A 189 1.57 -4.93 -32.90
N TRP A 190 1.70 -3.99 -31.94
CA TRP A 190 0.65 -3.05 -31.62
C TRP A 190 0.68 -1.83 -32.52
N PHE A 191 -0.49 -1.42 -33.03
CA PHE A 191 -0.64 -0.19 -33.83
C PHE A 191 -1.94 0.52 -33.46
N PHE A 192 -1.97 1.84 -33.65
CA PHE A 192 -3.19 2.62 -33.58
C PHE A 192 -3.80 2.75 -34.98
N PRO A 193 -5.07 2.34 -35.20
CA PRO A 193 -5.74 2.58 -36.46
C PRO A 193 -5.76 4.10 -36.72
N GLN A 194 -5.23 4.52 -37.85
CA GLN A 194 -5.38 5.89 -38.31
C GLN A 194 -6.86 6.12 -38.58
N GLY A 195 -7.43 7.18 -38.00
CA GLY A 195 -8.81 7.58 -38.32
C GLY A 195 -8.94 7.75 -39.83
N LYS A 196 -10.07 7.31 -40.38
CA LYS A 196 -10.40 7.63 -41.77
C LYS A 196 -10.37 9.16 -41.89
N GLU A 197 -9.46 9.67 -42.70
CA GLU A 197 -9.60 11.02 -43.25
C GLU A 197 -10.89 11.04 -44.04
N GLU A 198 -11.91 11.80 -43.59
CA GLU A 198 -13.03 12.26 -44.39
C GLU A 198 -12.72 13.63 -44.95
#